data_bdd5fc112b0b0021834abab6035203af
#
_entry.id   bdd5fc112b0b0021834abab6035203af
#
_cell.length_a   1.000
_cell.length_b   1.000
_cell.length_c   1.000
_cell.angle_alpha   90.00
_cell.angle_beta   90.00
_cell.angle_gamma   90.00
#
_symmetry.space_group_name_H-M   'P 1'
#
loop_
_entity.id
_entity.type
_entity.pdbx_description
1 polymer ?
#
loop_
_entity_poly.entity_id
_entity_poly.type
_entity_poly.pdbx_seq_one_letter_code
_entity_poly.pdbx_strand_id
1 'polypeptide(L)'
;YHLGVSSNILTPNGEVHVSLNNNPSHLEIVDPVIIGSVRARQDRLGDTDREKVVPILIHGDASFSGQGVVMETLQMSQTRAYGVGGTIHIIVNNQIGFTTSNKSDARSTHYASDVAKMIEAPIIHVNADDPESIIFASKLATDFRYKFKRDVIIDMVCFRRRGHNETDDPSQTQPVMYQAVANHPGIKNIYQNQLISTGIITCLLYTSPSPRDLSE
;
A
#
# COMPACT_ATOMS: atom_id res chain seq x y z
N TYR A 1 -1.05 5.74 14.11
CA TYR A 1 -0.64 4.54 13.37
C TYR A 1 0.38 3.67 14.13
N HIS A 2 1.01 4.23 15.17
CA HIS A 2 1.92 3.49 16.05
C HIS A 2 1.20 2.51 17.00
N LEU A 3 -0.10 2.72 17.22
CA LEU A 3 -0.91 1.85 18.06
C LEU A 3 -1.44 0.67 17.25
N GLY A 4 -1.35 -0.53 17.79
CA GLY A 4 -2.00 -1.69 17.21
C GLY A 4 -3.51 -1.59 17.31
N VAL A 5 -4.20 -2.15 16.33
CA VAL A 5 -5.66 -2.26 16.32
C VAL A 5 -6.05 -3.56 15.65
N SER A 6 -7.14 -4.16 16.08
CA SER A 6 -7.74 -5.29 15.38
C SER A 6 -9.24 -5.14 15.32
N SER A 7 -9.82 -5.57 14.20
CA SER A 7 -11.25 -5.49 13.94
C SER A 7 -11.67 -6.60 12.98
N ASN A 8 -12.93 -6.96 13.06
CA ASN A 8 -13.53 -7.86 12.09
C ASN A 8 -14.23 -7.04 11.00
N ILE A 9 -14.01 -7.40 9.76
CA ILE A 9 -14.62 -6.79 8.58
C ILE A 9 -15.57 -7.79 7.95
N LEU A 10 -16.82 -7.41 7.81
CA LEU A 10 -17.80 -8.23 7.10
C LEU A 10 -17.58 -8.10 5.59
N THR A 11 -17.38 -9.23 4.93
CA THR A 11 -17.24 -9.32 3.47
C THR A 11 -18.40 -10.16 2.89
N PRO A 12 -18.65 -10.10 1.58
CA PRO A 12 -19.65 -10.97 0.94
C PRO A 12 -19.42 -12.47 1.18
N ASN A 13 -18.17 -12.88 1.43
CA ASN A 13 -17.79 -14.27 1.65
C ASN A 13 -17.63 -14.64 3.13
N GLY A 14 -18.02 -13.76 4.03
CA GLY A 14 -17.93 -13.97 5.47
C GLY A 14 -17.08 -12.93 6.19
N GLU A 15 -16.87 -13.14 7.47
CA GLU A 15 -16.13 -12.24 8.32
C GLU A 15 -14.61 -12.49 8.20
N VAL A 16 -13.84 -11.42 8.05
CA VAL A 16 -12.38 -11.45 7.98
C VAL A 16 -11.80 -10.63 9.13
N HIS A 17 -10.93 -11.25 9.93
CA HIS A 17 -10.21 -10.57 11.00
C HIS A 17 -8.99 -9.83 10.44
N VAL A 18 -8.95 -8.50 10.66
CA VAL A 18 -7.82 -7.65 10.27
C VAL A 18 -7.12 -7.15 11.53
N SER A 19 -5.81 -7.30 11.57
CA SER A 19 -4.99 -6.84 12.71
C SER A 19 -3.84 -5.98 12.19
N LEU A 20 -3.78 -4.74 12.66
CA LEU A 20 -2.64 -3.86 12.49
C LEU A 20 -1.72 -3.99 13.69
N ASN A 21 -0.48 -4.33 13.47
CA ASN A 21 0.50 -4.41 14.54
C ASN A 21 1.04 -3.02 14.91
N ASN A 22 1.44 -2.87 16.17
CA ASN A 22 2.20 -1.71 16.61
C ASN A 22 3.49 -1.60 15.79
N ASN A 23 3.88 -0.38 15.44
CA ASN A 23 5.16 -0.13 14.81
C ASN A 23 5.87 1.06 15.44
N PRO A 24 7.20 1.03 15.57
CA PRO A 24 7.99 2.19 15.99
C PRO A 24 8.15 3.19 14.84
N SER A 25 8.73 4.35 15.11
CA SER A 25 9.07 5.33 14.08
C SER A 25 10.30 4.95 13.24
N HIS A 26 10.99 3.87 13.57
CA HIS A 26 12.02 3.29 12.72
C HIS A 26 11.38 2.66 11.49
N LEU A 27 11.61 3.26 10.32
CA LEU A 27 10.99 2.82 9.07
C LEU A 27 11.36 1.36 8.75
N GLU A 28 10.36 0.60 8.31
CA GLU A 28 10.47 -0.79 7.82
C GLU A 28 10.86 -1.84 8.88
N ILE A 29 11.20 -1.45 10.11
CA ILE A 29 11.62 -2.43 11.13
C ILE A 29 10.48 -3.37 11.56
N VAL A 30 9.24 -3.00 11.28
CA VAL A 30 8.05 -3.83 11.55
C VAL A 30 7.93 -5.00 10.57
N ASP A 31 8.57 -4.96 9.41
CA ASP A 31 8.42 -5.98 8.36
C ASP A 31 8.75 -7.39 8.87
N PRO A 32 9.94 -7.66 9.42
CA PRO A 32 10.25 -8.98 9.95
C PRO A 32 9.39 -9.35 11.17
N VAL A 33 8.92 -8.36 11.93
CA VAL A 33 8.01 -8.60 13.07
C VAL A 33 6.66 -9.13 12.58
N ILE A 34 6.11 -8.54 11.51
CA ILE A 34 4.87 -9.02 10.89
C ILE A 34 5.04 -10.44 10.35
N ILE A 35 6.13 -10.70 9.63
CA ILE A 35 6.41 -12.04 9.09
C ILE A 35 6.47 -13.07 10.23
N GLY A 36 7.18 -12.77 11.30
CA GLY A 36 7.25 -13.64 12.49
C GLY A 36 5.89 -13.84 13.16
N SER A 37 5.09 -12.78 13.30
CA SER A 37 3.75 -12.84 13.87
C SER A 37 2.80 -13.71 13.02
N VAL A 38 2.83 -13.51 11.70
CA VAL A 38 2.04 -14.30 10.74
C VAL A 38 2.45 -15.77 10.82
N ARG A 39 3.75 -16.07 10.79
CA ARG A 39 4.25 -17.43 10.91
C ARG A 39 3.76 -18.12 12.20
N ALA A 40 3.88 -17.45 13.33
CA ALA A 40 3.42 -17.98 14.61
C ALA A 40 1.90 -18.24 14.65
N ARG A 41 1.11 -17.39 13.99
CA ARG A 41 -0.34 -17.59 13.87
C ARG A 41 -0.67 -18.77 12.95
N GLN A 42 0.00 -18.88 11.81
CA GLN A 42 -0.15 -20.01 10.89
C GLN A 42 0.16 -21.34 11.59
N ASP A 43 1.27 -21.41 12.33
CA ASP A 43 1.66 -22.62 13.04
C ASP A 43 0.65 -22.99 14.14
N ARG A 44 0.12 -22.00 14.88
CA ARG A 44 -0.93 -22.24 15.90
C ARG A 44 -2.26 -22.70 15.30
N LEU A 45 -2.60 -22.26 14.10
CA LEU A 45 -3.83 -22.63 13.40
C LEU A 45 -3.70 -23.92 12.58
N GLY A 46 -2.50 -24.53 12.55
CA GLY A 46 -2.21 -25.66 11.66
C GLY A 46 -2.38 -25.29 10.17
N ASP A 47 -2.08 -24.04 9.83
CA ASP A 47 -2.21 -23.52 8.46
C ASP A 47 -0.98 -23.90 7.61
N THR A 48 -0.90 -25.19 7.26
CA THR A 48 0.22 -25.75 6.48
C THR A 48 0.28 -25.17 5.07
N ASP A 49 -0.87 -24.83 4.49
CA ASP A 49 -0.99 -24.33 3.13
C ASP A 49 -0.76 -22.82 3.04
N ARG A 50 -0.59 -22.14 4.19
CA ARG A 50 -0.33 -20.69 4.29
C ARG A 50 -1.46 -19.85 3.67
N GLU A 51 -2.71 -20.24 3.89
CA GLU A 51 -3.90 -19.60 3.28
C GLU A 51 -4.77 -18.85 4.28
N LYS A 52 -4.72 -19.19 5.57
CA LYS A 52 -5.60 -18.61 6.59
C LYS A 52 -5.11 -17.27 7.14
N VAL A 53 -3.78 -17.05 7.14
CA VAL A 53 -3.18 -15.81 7.65
C VAL A 53 -2.25 -15.24 6.59
N VAL A 54 -2.54 -14.02 6.14
CA VAL A 54 -1.83 -13.35 5.05
C VAL A 54 -1.17 -12.07 5.56
N PRO A 55 0.15 -11.89 5.37
CA PRO A 55 0.81 -10.63 5.65
C PRO A 55 0.57 -9.61 4.54
N ILE A 56 0.29 -8.37 4.94
CA ILE A 56 0.26 -7.19 4.07
C ILE A 56 1.20 -6.17 4.69
N LEU A 57 2.18 -5.70 3.92
CA LEU A 57 3.12 -4.66 4.34
C LEU A 57 2.90 -3.41 3.48
N ILE A 58 2.79 -2.26 4.14
CA ILE A 58 2.57 -0.97 3.47
C ILE A 58 3.81 -0.11 3.69
N HIS A 59 4.42 0.32 2.59
CA HIS A 59 5.72 1.00 2.56
C HIS A 59 5.61 2.39 1.96
N GLY A 60 6.52 3.28 2.35
CA GLY A 60 6.87 4.45 1.55
C GLY A 60 7.90 4.08 0.48
N ASP A 61 7.91 4.77 -0.65
CA ASP A 61 8.84 4.47 -1.75
C ASP A 61 10.32 4.68 -1.37
N ALA A 62 10.62 5.74 -0.64
CA ALA A 62 11.98 6.04 -0.21
C ALA A 62 12.48 5.04 0.84
N SER A 63 11.64 4.64 1.78
CA SER A 63 12.00 3.67 2.82
C SER A 63 12.14 2.26 2.24
N PHE A 64 11.24 1.84 1.36
CA PHE A 64 11.31 0.53 0.71
C PHE A 64 12.64 0.34 -0.06
N SER A 65 13.08 1.36 -0.79
CA SER A 65 14.35 1.28 -1.54
C SER A 65 15.59 1.51 -0.70
N GLY A 66 15.48 2.24 0.42
CA GLY A 66 16.63 2.75 1.17
C GLY A 66 16.95 2.04 2.49
N GLN A 67 15.99 1.30 3.07
CA GLN A 67 16.19 0.61 4.35
C GLN A 67 16.64 -0.83 4.13
N GLY A 68 17.85 -1.17 4.59
CA GLY A 68 18.43 -2.51 4.42
C GLY A 68 17.58 -3.65 4.97
N VAL A 69 16.79 -3.40 6.03
CA VAL A 69 15.89 -4.40 6.61
C VAL A 69 14.83 -4.91 5.64
N VAL A 70 14.42 -4.11 4.64
CA VAL A 70 13.53 -4.56 3.57
C VAL A 70 14.19 -5.66 2.75
N MET A 71 15.42 -5.44 2.31
CA MET A 71 16.19 -6.42 1.53
C MET A 71 16.46 -7.70 2.32
N GLU A 72 16.77 -7.56 3.61
CA GLU A 72 16.97 -8.70 4.52
C GLU A 72 15.66 -9.50 4.68
N THR A 73 14.53 -8.83 4.86
CA THR A 73 13.22 -9.46 4.96
C THR A 73 12.84 -10.19 3.66
N LEU A 74 13.07 -9.54 2.51
CA LEU A 74 12.84 -10.16 1.20
C LEU A 74 13.70 -11.41 1.02
N GLN A 75 14.98 -11.39 1.44
CA GLN A 75 15.87 -12.56 1.35
C GLN A 75 15.42 -13.73 2.27
N MET A 76 14.72 -13.45 3.34
CA MET A 76 14.16 -14.48 4.22
C MET A 76 12.86 -15.09 3.68
N SER A 77 12.12 -14.39 2.80
CA SER A 77 10.73 -14.69 2.42
C SER A 77 10.51 -16.10 1.86
N GLN A 78 11.49 -16.66 1.14
CA GLN A 78 11.42 -18.00 0.53
C GLN A 78 12.24 -19.05 1.29
N THR A 79 12.84 -18.68 2.42
CA THR A 79 13.61 -19.64 3.21
C THR A 79 12.69 -20.53 4.04
N ARG A 80 13.12 -21.77 4.28
CA ARG A 80 12.30 -22.80 4.95
C ARG A 80 11.78 -22.37 6.33
N ALA A 81 12.62 -21.71 7.10
CA ALA A 81 12.28 -21.35 8.50
C ALA A 81 11.34 -20.13 8.57
N TYR A 82 11.40 -19.20 7.61
CA TYR A 82 10.73 -17.91 7.68
C TYR A 82 9.56 -17.76 6.70
N GLY A 83 9.43 -18.65 5.73
CA GLY A 83 8.39 -18.59 4.71
C GLY A 83 6.99 -18.60 5.29
N VAL A 84 6.15 -17.64 4.85
CA VAL A 84 4.74 -17.46 5.25
C VAL A 84 3.76 -17.67 4.10
N GLY A 85 4.25 -18.17 2.97
CA GLY A 85 3.44 -18.36 1.76
C GLY A 85 3.23 -17.07 0.98
N GLY A 86 4.22 -16.18 1.04
CA GLY A 86 4.24 -14.90 0.34
C GLY A 86 3.58 -13.76 1.09
N THR A 87 4.08 -12.56 0.85
CA THR A 87 3.62 -11.29 1.39
C THR A 87 3.11 -10.40 0.26
N ILE A 88 2.04 -9.66 0.51
CA ILE A 88 1.59 -8.60 -0.39
C ILE A 88 2.20 -7.30 0.09
N HIS A 89 3.10 -6.72 -0.71
CA HIS A 89 3.72 -5.44 -0.43
C HIS A 89 3.00 -4.34 -1.20
N ILE A 90 2.63 -3.26 -0.53
CA ILE A 90 2.01 -2.09 -1.13
C ILE A 90 2.93 -0.89 -0.93
N ILE A 91 3.54 -0.40 -1.98
CA ILE A 91 4.36 0.80 -1.94
C ILE A 91 3.47 2.00 -2.23
N VAL A 92 3.26 2.86 -1.22
CA VAL A 92 2.63 4.16 -1.40
C VAL A 92 3.67 5.11 -1.99
N ASN A 93 3.83 5.04 -3.31
CA ASN A 93 4.86 5.76 -4.05
C ASN A 93 4.43 7.21 -4.29
N ASN A 94 4.64 8.06 -3.31
CA ASN A 94 4.31 9.47 -3.39
C ASN A 94 5.39 10.32 -4.10
N GLN A 95 6.44 9.69 -4.63
CA GLN A 95 7.49 10.26 -5.47
C GLN A 95 8.38 11.30 -4.78
N ILE A 96 8.36 11.33 -3.44
CA ILE A 96 9.18 12.22 -2.63
C ILE A 96 9.64 11.52 -1.36
N GLY A 97 10.95 11.56 -1.08
CA GLY A 97 11.54 11.10 0.18
C GLY A 97 11.93 12.27 1.04
N PHE A 98 11.18 12.55 2.13
CA PHE A 98 11.32 13.75 2.96
C PHE A 98 11.23 15.04 2.11
N THR A 99 12.35 15.62 1.70
CA THR A 99 12.44 16.79 0.80
C THR A 99 13.14 16.49 -0.54
N THR A 100 13.48 15.22 -0.81
CA THR A 100 14.11 14.80 -2.05
C THR A 100 13.04 14.38 -3.06
N SER A 101 12.85 15.18 -4.12
CA SER A 101 11.86 14.95 -5.18
C SER A 101 12.48 14.68 -6.56
N ASN A 102 13.76 15.04 -6.74
CA ASN A 102 14.45 14.78 -8.01
C ASN A 102 14.85 13.30 -8.08
N LYS A 103 14.44 12.62 -9.13
CA LYS A 103 14.75 11.19 -9.34
C LYS A 103 16.25 10.90 -9.39
N SER A 104 17.05 11.83 -9.92
CA SER A 104 18.51 11.68 -10.00
C SER A 104 19.20 11.69 -8.65
N ASP A 105 18.56 12.29 -7.63
CA ASP A 105 19.12 12.41 -6.29
C ASP A 105 18.51 11.38 -5.33
N ALA A 106 17.44 10.69 -5.75
CA ALA A 106 16.67 9.81 -4.89
C ALA A 106 17.26 8.40 -4.79
N ARG A 107 17.64 7.79 -5.91
CA ARG A 107 18.16 6.41 -5.97
C ARG A 107 18.78 6.09 -7.32
N SER A 108 19.59 5.02 -7.35
CA SER A 108 20.23 4.54 -8.58
C SER A 108 19.28 3.75 -9.49
N THR A 109 18.25 3.11 -8.93
CA THR A 109 17.26 2.33 -9.69
C THR A 109 16.17 3.22 -10.27
N HIS A 110 15.53 2.77 -11.34
CA HIS A 110 14.44 3.51 -11.97
C HIS A 110 13.20 3.59 -11.07
N TYR A 111 12.83 2.47 -10.44
CA TYR A 111 11.72 2.38 -9.49
C TYR A 111 12.22 2.03 -8.09
N ALA A 112 11.51 2.50 -7.07
CA ALA A 112 11.76 2.08 -5.69
C ALA A 112 11.54 0.59 -5.49
N SER A 113 10.58 0.03 -6.22
CA SER A 113 10.22 -1.38 -6.23
C SER A 113 11.27 -2.31 -6.85
N ASP A 114 12.30 -1.76 -7.54
CA ASP A 114 13.33 -2.57 -8.20
C ASP A 114 14.12 -3.46 -7.24
N VAL A 115 14.18 -3.14 -5.95
CA VAL A 115 14.82 -4.00 -4.94
C VAL A 115 14.14 -5.37 -4.83
N ALA A 116 12.87 -5.48 -5.15
CA ALA A 116 12.14 -6.75 -5.13
C ALA A 116 12.52 -7.71 -6.27
N LYS A 117 13.21 -7.21 -7.29
CA LYS A 117 13.75 -8.05 -8.39
C LYS A 117 14.79 -9.04 -7.89
N MET A 118 15.44 -8.77 -6.75
CA MET A 118 16.42 -9.68 -6.17
C MET A 118 15.83 -11.05 -5.78
N ILE A 119 14.53 -11.11 -5.51
CA ILE A 119 13.78 -12.34 -5.21
C ILE A 119 12.83 -12.76 -6.36
N GLU A 120 12.95 -12.11 -7.51
CA GLU A 120 12.10 -12.35 -8.69
C GLU A 120 10.60 -12.18 -8.40
N ALA A 121 10.25 -11.29 -7.47
CA ALA A 121 8.86 -10.97 -7.16
C ALA A 121 8.23 -10.16 -8.31
N PRO A 122 7.00 -10.47 -8.74
CA PRO A 122 6.28 -9.64 -9.70
C PRO A 122 5.98 -8.27 -9.11
N ILE A 123 6.11 -7.24 -9.95
CA ILE A 123 5.86 -5.85 -9.60
C ILE A 123 4.73 -5.34 -10.48
N ILE A 124 3.66 -4.85 -9.87
CA ILE A 124 2.50 -4.29 -10.53
C ILE A 124 2.48 -2.79 -10.28
N HIS A 125 2.75 -1.98 -11.32
CA HIS A 125 2.64 -0.53 -11.22
C HIS A 125 1.20 -0.11 -11.49
N VAL A 126 0.62 0.70 -10.59
CA VAL A 126 -0.75 1.19 -10.72
C VAL A 126 -0.84 2.67 -10.37
N ASN A 127 -1.68 3.40 -11.12
CA ASN A 127 -1.97 4.80 -10.82
C ASN A 127 -3.00 4.89 -9.70
N ALA A 128 -2.67 5.61 -8.62
CA ALA A 128 -3.59 5.82 -7.49
C ALA A 128 -4.82 6.67 -7.83
N ASP A 129 -4.82 7.38 -8.95
CA ASP A 129 -6.00 8.13 -9.42
C ASP A 129 -7.03 7.25 -10.13
N ASP A 130 -6.72 5.97 -10.34
CA ASP A 130 -7.62 4.98 -10.96
C ASP A 130 -8.03 3.89 -9.95
N PRO A 131 -9.16 4.05 -9.24
CA PRO A 131 -9.59 3.08 -8.23
C PRO A 131 -9.89 1.69 -8.79
N GLU A 132 -10.37 1.58 -10.03
CA GLU A 132 -10.67 0.29 -10.66
C GLU A 132 -9.39 -0.50 -10.94
N SER A 133 -8.36 0.17 -11.44
CA SER A 133 -7.04 -0.43 -11.64
C SER A 133 -6.39 -0.87 -10.32
N ILE A 134 -6.60 -0.12 -9.22
CA ILE A 134 -6.13 -0.53 -7.88
C ILE A 134 -6.83 -1.81 -7.43
N ILE A 135 -8.16 -1.90 -7.60
CA ILE A 135 -8.91 -3.11 -7.25
C ILE A 135 -8.45 -4.29 -8.10
N PHE A 136 -8.25 -4.09 -9.40
CA PHE A 136 -7.73 -5.13 -10.28
C PHE A 136 -6.33 -5.59 -9.86
N ALA A 137 -5.40 -4.67 -9.61
CA ALA A 137 -4.06 -4.97 -9.14
C ALA A 137 -4.06 -5.74 -7.82
N SER A 138 -4.93 -5.34 -6.89
CA SER A 138 -5.08 -5.99 -5.58
C SER A 138 -5.58 -7.43 -5.71
N LYS A 139 -6.57 -7.67 -6.57
CA LYS A 139 -7.07 -9.02 -6.87
C LYS A 139 -5.98 -9.88 -7.51
N LEU A 140 -5.31 -9.35 -8.53
CA LEU A 140 -4.22 -10.06 -9.22
C LEU A 140 -3.08 -10.43 -8.26
N ALA A 141 -2.67 -9.50 -7.40
CA ALA A 141 -1.65 -9.74 -6.38
C ALA A 141 -2.08 -10.81 -5.38
N THR A 142 -3.33 -10.75 -4.93
CA THR A 142 -3.90 -11.74 -4.02
C THR A 142 -3.92 -13.14 -4.66
N ASP A 143 -4.43 -13.25 -5.88
CA ASP A 143 -4.49 -14.50 -6.62
C ASP A 143 -3.09 -15.08 -6.87
N PHE A 144 -2.14 -14.22 -7.25
CA PHE A 144 -0.74 -14.62 -7.42
C PHE A 144 -0.16 -15.18 -6.12
N ARG A 145 -0.29 -14.46 -5.01
CA ARG A 145 0.18 -14.89 -3.69
C ARG A 145 -0.41 -16.24 -3.29
N TYR A 146 -1.73 -16.42 -3.45
CA TYR A 146 -2.38 -17.67 -3.10
C TYR A 146 -1.96 -18.84 -4.00
N LYS A 147 -1.78 -18.59 -5.28
CA LYS A 147 -1.42 -19.63 -6.26
C LYS A 147 0.04 -20.04 -6.15
N PHE A 148 0.95 -19.08 -6.01
CA PHE A 148 2.39 -19.32 -6.10
C PHE A 148 3.11 -19.30 -4.75
N LYS A 149 2.43 -18.87 -3.68
CA LYS A 149 3.00 -18.76 -2.32
C LYS A 149 4.29 -17.93 -2.28
N ARG A 150 4.33 -16.85 -3.07
CA ARG A 150 5.46 -15.94 -3.21
C ARG A 150 5.03 -14.49 -2.98
N ASP A 151 6.00 -13.67 -2.67
CA ASP A 151 5.79 -12.23 -2.50
C ASP A 151 5.38 -11.57 -3.81
N VAL A 152 4.60 -10.50 -3.70
CA VAL A 152 4.14 -9.68 -4.82
C VAL A 152 4.11 -8.22 -4.39
N ILE A 153 4.51 -7.33 -5.30
CA ILE A 153 4.63 -5.91 -5.03
C ILE A 153 3.58 -5.14 -5.85
N ILE A 154 2.84 -4.27 -5.18
CA ILE A 154 2.00 -3.25 -5.81
C ILE A 154 2.69 -1.91 -5.61
N ASP A 155 3.22 -1.33 -6.67
CA ASP A 155 3.80 0.02 -6.68
C ASP A 155 2.71 1.02 -7.08
N MET A 156 2.08 1.61 -6.07
CA MET A 156 0.95 2.53 -6.23
C MET A 156 1.46 3.96 -6.36
N VAL A 157 1.55 4.45 -7.59
CA VAL A 157 2.04 5.79 -7.89
C VAL A 157 0.99 6.82 -7.51
N CYS A 158 1.36 7.70 -6.59
CA CYS A 158 0.51 8.75 -6.04
C CYS A 158 1.30 10.03 -5.77
N PHE A 159 0.75 10.94 -5.01
CA PHE A 159 1.45 12.14 -4.51
C PHE A 159 1.13 12.40 -3.03
N ARG A 160 2.03 13.08 -2.35
CA ARG A 160 1.83 13.53 -0.97
C ARG A 160 1.13 14.89 -0.97
N ARG A 161 -0.07 14.94 -0.41
CA ARG A 161 -0.88 16.18 -0.42
C ARG A 161 -0.37 17.23 0.58
N ARG A 162 0.15 16.80 1.73
CA ARG A 162 0.61 17.67 2.83
C ARG A 162 2.11 17.52 3.02
N GLY A 163 2.69 18.26 3.97
CA GLY A 163 4.09 18.12 4.35
C GLY A 163 4.45 16.74 4.90
N HIS A 164 5.73 16.54 5.20
CA HIS A 164 6.22 15.30 5.80
C HIS A 164 5.64 15.09 7.22
N ASN A 165 5.43 16.19 7.95
CA ASN A 165 4.75 16.21 9.24
C ASN A 165 3.73 17.37 9.30
N GLU A 166 3.05 17.52 10.42
CA GLU A 166 1.96 18.49 10.59
C GLU A 166 2.42 19.95 10.50
N THR A 167 3.69 20.23 10.78
CA THR A 167 4.25 21.59 10.80
C THR A 167 4.95 21.98 9.50
N ASP A 168 5.19 21.04 8.60
CA ASP A 168 5.89 21.30 7.35
C ASP A 168 4.99 22.01 6.33
N ASP A 169 5.51 23.09 5.77
CA ASP A 169 4.98 23.69 4.55
C ASP A 169 5.81 23.22 3.34
N PRO A 170 5.32 22.23 2.58
CA PRO A 170 6.07 21.65 1.47
C PRO A 170 6.23 22.60 0.28
N SER A 171 5.45 23.68 0.21
CA SER A 171 5.58 24.69 -0.86
C SER A 171 6.90 25.44 -0.78
N GLN A 172 7.54 25.49 0.38
CA GLN A 172 8.84 26.13 0.57
C GLN A 172 10.00 25.30 0.01
N THR A 173 9.88 23.97 0.01
CA THR A 173 10.94 23.07 -0.47
C THR A 173 10.70 22.56 -1.88
N GLN A 174 9.43 22.32 -2.24
CA GLN A 174 9.01 21.84 -3.57
C GLN A 174 7.89 22.71 -4.17
N PRO A 175 8.13 24.00 -4.49
CA PRO A 175 7.07 24.92 -4.92
C PRO A 175 6.38 24.47 -6.22
N VAL A 176 7.13 23.99 -7.19
CA VAL A 176 6.57 23.56 -8.50
C VAL A 176 5.69 22.32 -8.33
N MET A 177 6.17 21.31 -7.58
CA MET A 177 5.40 20.09 -7.30
C MET A 177 4.09 20.43 -6.57
N TYR A 178 4.16 21.24 -5.53
CA TYR A 178 2.98 21.55 -4.73
C TYR A 178 2.02 22.54 -5.38
N GLN A 179 2.46 23.32 -6.36
CA GLN A 179 1.55 24.03 -7.25
C GLN A 179 0.71 23.04 -8.09
N ALA A 180 1.33 21.99 -8.62
CA ALA A 180 0.60 20.94 -9.33
C ALA A 180 -0.36 20.17 -8.40
N VAL A 181 0.11 19.83 -7.20
CA VAL A 181 -0.71 19.14 -6.18
C VAL A 181 -1.93 19.97 -5.77
N ALA A 182 -1.78 21.28 -5.59
CA ALA A 182 -2.88 22.19 -5.24
C ALA A 182 -3.96 22.25 -6.33
N ASN A 183 -3.57 22.14 -7.61
CA ASN A 183 -4.48 22.16 -8.76
C ASN A 183 -5.06 20.78 -9.09
N HIS A 184 -4.63 19.72 -8.41
CA HIS A 184 -5.12 18.37 -8.68
C HIS A 184 -6.57 18.21 -8.17
N PRO A 185 -7.52 17.76 -9.01
CA PRO A 185 -8.95 17.72 -8.67
C PRO A 185 -9.28 16.70 -7.55
N GLY A 186 -8.38 15.76 -7.28
CA GLY A 186 -8.58 14.66 -6.34
C GLY A 186 -9.29 13.46 -6.96
N ILE A 187 -8.98 12.28 -6.43
CA ILE A 187 -9.46 10.98 -6.94
C ILE A 187 -10.99 10.93 -7.00
N LYS A 188 -11.68 11.43 -5.95
CA LYS A 188 -13.15 11.45 -5.91
C LYS A 188 -13.73 12.13 -7.14
N ASN A 189 -13.25 13.33 -7.48
CA ASN A 189 -13.78 14.11 -8.60
C ASN A 189 -13.42 13.47 -9.94
N ILE A 190 -12.20 12.95 -10.07
CA ILE A 190 -11.76 12.27 -11.31
C ILE A 190 -12.66 11.06 -11.57
N TYR A 191 -12.81 10.18 -10.61
CA TYR A 191 -13.57 8.94 -10.75
C TYR A 191 -15.07 9.21 -10.93
N GLN A 192 -15.62 10.15 -10.18
CA GLN A 192 -17.00 10.60 -10.35
C GLN A 192 -17.29 11.09 -11.77
N ASN A 193 -16.44 11.97 -12.30
CA ASN A 193 -16.60 12.48 -13.66
C ASN A 193 -16.51 11.36 -14.71
N GLN A 194 -15.63 10.38 -14.48
CA GLN A 194 -15.55 9.18 -15.31
C GLN A 194 -16.87 8.40 -15.28
N LEU A 195 -17.41 8.12 -14.10
CA LEU A 195 -18.67 7.37 -13.95
C LEU A 195 -19.88 8.10 -14.56
N ILE A 196 -19.92 9.43 -14.46
CA ILE A 196 -20.96 10.26 -15.11
C ILE A 196 -20.80 10.20 -16.63
N SER A 197 -19.59 10.38 -17.14
CA SER A 197 -19.32 10.37 -18.58
C SER A 197 -19.63 9.03 -19.24
N THR A 198 -19.48 7.93 -18.49
CA THR A 198 -19.84 6.57 -18.95
C THR A 198 -21.30 6.19 -18.69
N GLY A 199 -22.08 7.08 -18.07
CA GLY A 199 -23.51 6.86 -17.80
C GLY A 199 -23.80 5.85 -16.69
N ILE A 200 -22.80 5.50 -15.89
CA ILE A 200 -22.96 4.56 -14.77
C ILE A 200 -23.70 5.20 -13.60
N ILE A 201 -23.44 6.48 -13.34
CA ILE A 201 -24.15 7.28 -12.32
C ILE A 201 -24.72 8.55 -12.94
N THR A 202 -25.77 9.08 -12.30
CA THR A 202 -26.37 10.37 -12.66
C THR A 202 -25.98 11.45 -11.65
N CYS A 203 -26.07 12.71 -12.06
CA CYS A 203 -25.85 13.86 -11.17
C CYS A 203 -26.75 13.82 -9.91
N LEU A 204 -27.97 13.27 -10.03
CA LEU A 204 -28.92 13.15 -8.91
C LEU A 204 -28.42 12.20 -7.83
N LEU A 205 -27.76 11.09 -8.20
CA LEU A 205 -27.20 10.15 -7.23
C LEU A 205 -26.05 10.77 -6.43
N TYR A 206 -25.28 11.64 -7.08
CA TYR A 206 -24.15 12.32 -6.46
C TYR A 206 -24.57 13.46 -5.53
N THR A 207 -25.64 14.18 -5.86
CA THR A 207 -26.15 15.30 -5.06
C THR A 207 -27.11 14.85 -3.96
N SER A 208 -27.42 13.57 -3.88
CA SER A 208 -28.20 13.02 -2.76
C SER A 208 -27.44 13.26 -1.44
N PRO A 209 -28.08 13.85 -0.42
CA PRO A 209 -27.43 14.08 0.86
C PRO A 209 -26.99 12.75 1.47
N SER A 210 -25.79 12.75 2.04
CA SER A 210 -25.30 11.60 2.80
C SER A 210 -26.25 11.33 3.98
N PRO A 211 -26.43 10.06 4.40
CA PRO A 211 -27.16 9.75 5.64
C PRO A 211 -26.65 10.53 6.87
N ARG A 212 -25.42 11.03 6.84
CA ARG A 212 -24.86 11.91 7.89
C ARG A 212 -25.41 13.35 7.82
N ASP A 213 -25.84 13.79 6.63
CA ASP A 213 -26.37 15.14 6.43
C ASP A 213 -27.88 15.20 6.75
N LEU A 214 -28.49 14.05 7.03
CA LEU A 214 -29.90 13.91 7.41
C LEU A 214 -30.12 13.79 8.93
N SER A 215 -29.06 13.85 9.73
CA SER A 215 -29.09 13.80 11.19
C SER A 215 -28.95 15.21 11.78
N GLU A 216 -29.90 16.10 11.52
CA GLU A 216 -30.21 17.23 12.37
C GLU A 216 -31.51 16.98 13.14
#